data_21c1f5ec3b25aef8946ea5f7b9d9be3c
#
_entry.id   21c1f5ec3b25aef8946ea5f7b9d9be3c
#
_cell.length_a   1.000
_cell.length_b   1.000
_cell.length_c   1.000
_cell.angle_alpha   90.00
_cell.angle_beta   90.00
_cell.angle_gamma   90.00
#
_symmetry.space_group_name_H-M   'P 1'
#
loop_
_entity.id
_entity.type
_entity.pdbx_description
1 polymer ?
#
loop_
_entity_poly.entity_id
_entity_poly.type
_entity_poly.pdbx_seq_one_letter_code
_entity_poly.pdbx_strand_id
1 'polypeptide(L)'
;MNYTIIGTGAIGGFYGGRLMNAGRKVQFLLHSDYSFVRSHGLQIDSCDGSFHLDNVDCYDSTSKMPCADVILVGLKSTNNHLLKDLLSPIVGSNTTVVLIQNGIGLEEDLQQLFPGLAIIAGLAFICSSKIGPGHISHQCYGSINLGNYSCPDDRFQDILKDMQDAGITAAEVPYDEARWKKAVWNMPFNGMTVALNTSTDKLLGNPSTRRLIYEQMMEVINAAQALGVKGLDSSFADKMIEMTDAMVPYSPSMKLDFDNHRPMEIPYLYSRPISEARKVGFDMSKLAMLEAELQFIQDSYLKK
;
A
#
# COMPACT_ATOMS: atom_id res chain seq x y z
N MET A 1 7.19 -21.64 4.15
CA MET A 1 5.77 -21.34 3.82
C MET A 1 5.64 -21.19 2.31
N ASN A 2 4.45 -21.44 1.76
CA ASN A 2 4.11 -21.10 0.38
C ASN A 2 3.34 -19.79 0.35
N TYR A 3 3.69 -18.94 -0.62
CA TYR A 3 3.17 -17.59 -0.76
C TYR A 3 2.27 -17.49 -2.00
N THR A 4 1.22 -16.68 -1.90
CA THR A 4 0.38 -16.30 -3.05
C THR A 4 0.38 -14.78 -3.18
N ILE A 5 0.58 -14.29 -4.39
CA ILE A 5 0.54 -12.86 -4.70
C ILE A 5 -0.77 -12.54 -5.41
N ILE A 6 -1.62 -11.76 -4.76
CA ILE A 6 -2.84 -11.20 -5.33
C ILE A 6 -2.59 -9.75 -5.70
N GLY A 7 -2.62 -9.45 -6.99
CA GLY A 7 -2.24 -8.14 -7.51
C GLY A 7 -0.76 -8.03 -7.83
N THR A 8 -0.32 -8.76 -8.86
CA THR A 8 1.05 -8.76 -9.39
C THR A 8 1.30 -7.50 -10.23
N GLY A 9 1.15 -6.34 -9.57
CA GLY A 9 1.56 -5.03 -10.04
C GLY A 9 2.98 -4.70 -9.55
N ALA A 10 3.28 -3.39 -9.46
CA ALA A 10 4.59 -2.92 -8.99
C ALA A 10 4.96 -3.48 -7.61
N ILE A 11 4.01 -3.43 -6.67
CA ILE A 11 4.22 -3.81 -5.26
C ILE A 11 4.25 -5.35 -5.11
N GLY A 12 3.17 -6.02 -5.51
CA GLY A 12 3.07 -7.48 -5.35
C GLY A 12 4.12 -8.22 -6.18
N GLY A 13 4.43 -7.73 -7.39
CA GLY A 13 5.48 -8.32 -8.22
C GLY A 13 6.88 -8.14 -7.63
N PHE A 14 7.18 -6.99 -7.02
CA PHE A 14 8.47 -6.75 -6.37
C PHE A 14 8.65 -7.67 -5.15
N TYR A 15 7.76 -7.62 -4.16
CA TYR A 15 7.91 -8.42 -2.95
C TYR A 15 7.77 -9.93 -3.22
N GLY A 16 6.82 -10.35 -4.06
CA GLY A 16 6.70 -11.74 -4.49
C GLY A 16 7.91 -12.23 -5.27
N GLY A 17 8.44 -11.39 -6.16
CA GLY A 17 9.67 -11.67 -6.90
C GLY A 17 10.90 -11.84 -6.00
N ARG A 18 11.08 -10.97 -5.00
CA ARG A 18 12.15 -11.08 -3.98
C ARG A 18 12.04 -12.40 -3.21
N LEU A 19 10.85 -12.75 -2.73
CA LEU A 19 10.61 -14.01 -2.03
C LEU A 19 10.93 -15.22 -2.91
N MET A 20 10.48 -15.22 -4.17
CA MET A 20 10.77 -16.30 -5.12
C MET A 20 12.25 -16.39 -5.44
N ASN A 21 12.93 -15.27 -5.66
CA ASN A 21 14.38 -15.22 -5.91
C ASN A 21 15.20 -15.74 -4.73
N ALA A 22 14.68 -15.63 -3.50
CA ALA A 22 15.27 -16.21 -2.29
C ALA A 22 14.89 -17.69 -2.07
N GLY A 23 14.26 -18.34 -3.06
CA GLY A 23 13.93 -19.76 -3.00
C GLY A 23 12.63 -20.10 -2.24
N ARG A 24 11.80 -19.11 -1.89
CA ARG A 24 10.46 -19.39 -1.35
C ARG A 24 9.53 -19.89 -2.48
N LYS A 25 8.58 -20.75 -2.13
CA LYS A 25 7.53 -21.14 -3.08
C LYS A 25 6.54 -19.99 -3.21
N VAL A 26 6.43 -19.41 -4.39
CA VAL A 26 5.56 -18.26 -4.66
C VAL A 26 4.73 -18.54 -5.90
N GLN A 27 3.42 -18.36 -5.80
CA GLN A 27 2.48 -18.40 -6.91
C GLN A 27 1.87 -17.01 -7.13
N PHE A 28 1.65 -16.66 -8.40
CA PHE A 28 1.20 -15.34 -8.78
C PHE A 28 -0.15 -15.39 -9.48
N LEU A 29 -1.11 -14.59 -8.99
CA LEU A 29 -2.32 -14.32 -9.75
C LEU A 29 -2.01 -13.20 -10.75
N LEU A 30 -2.19 -13.48 -12.02
CA LEU A 30 -1.97 -12.55 -13.13
C LEU A 30 -3.27 -12.35 -13.90
N HIS A 31 -3.48 -11.16 -14.44
CA HIS A 31 -4.61 -10.83 -15.31
C HIS A 31 -4.12 -10.65 -16.76
N SER A 32 -3.86 -9.40 -17.15
CA SER A 32 -3.41 -9.07 -18.52
C SER A 32 -2.06 -9.65 -18.91
N ASP A 33 -1.18 -9.91 -17.92
CA ASP A 33 0.19 -10.38 -18.14
C ASP A 33 0.33 -11.91 -18.14
N TYR A 34 -0.74 -12.64 -17.86
CA TYR A 34 -0.66 -14.09 -17.64
C TYR A 34 0.09 -14.84 -18.76
N SER A 35 -0.34 -14.62 -20.00
CA SER A 35 0.28 -15.31 -21.15
C SER A 35 1.74 -14.92 -21.35
N PHE A 36 2.08 -13.64 -21.10
CA PHE A 36 3.44 -13.16 -21.22
C PHE A 36 4.34 -13.75 -20.13
N VAL A 37 3.97 -13.62 -18.87
CA VAL A 37 4.77 -14.12 -17.73
C VAL A 37 4.94 -15.64 -17.77
N ARG A 38 3.90 -16.36 -18.17
CA ARG A 38 3.97 -17.83 -18.34
C ARG A 38 5.03 -18.25 -19.36
N SER A 39 5.27 -17.44 -20.40
CA SER A 39 6.21 -17.76 -21.49
C SER A 39 7.59 -17.13 -21.31
N HIS A 40 7.68 -15.98 -20.62
CA HIS A 40 8.89 -15.17 -20.56
C HIS A 40 9.37 -14.89 -19.11
N GLY A 41 8.62 -15.36 -18.11
CA GLY A 41 8.99 -15.10 -16.72
C GLY A 41 8.68 -13.66 -16.25
N LEU A 42 9.30 -13.29 -15.12
CA LEU A 42 9.12 -12.00 -14.45
C LEU A 42 10.48 -11.30 -14.34
N GLN A 43 10.59 -10.10 -14.91
CA GLN A 43 11.79 -9.26 -14.83
C GLN A 43 11.62 -8.21 -13.75
N ILE A 44 12.59 -8.11 -12.86
CA ILE A 44 12.68 -7.03 -11.87
C ILE A 44 13.99 -6.29 -12.07
N ASP A 45 13.90 -5.06 -12.60
CA ASP A 45 15.01 -4.13 -12.61
C ASP A 45 15.03 -3.39 -11.27
N SER A 46 16.12 -3.47 -10.55
CA SER A 46 16.21 -2.98 -9.18
C SER A 46 17.51 -2.24 -8.92
N CYS A 47 17.40 -1.11 -8.21
CA CYS A 47 18.58 -0.38 -7.69
C CYS A 47 19.43 -1.23 -6.73
N ASP A 48 18.85 -2.29 -6.14
CA ASP A 48 19.53 -3.24 -5.24
C ASP A 48 20.03 -4.51 -5.98
N GLY A 49 20.04 -4.49 -7.30
CA GLY A 49 20.41 -5.62 -8.14
C GLY A 49 19.20 -6.22 -8.88
N SER A 50 19.28 -6.17 -10.21
CA SER A 50 18.26 -6.71 -11.10
C SER A 50 18.31 -8.24 -11.17
N PHE A 51 17.16 -8.88 -11.39
CA PHE A 51 17.07 -10.33 -11.55
C PHE A 51 15.89 -10.72 -12.43
N HIS A 52 15.98 -11.93 -12.98
CA HIS A 52 14.94 -12.55 -13.80
C HIS A 52 14.48 -13.88 -13.20
N LEU A 53 13.19 -14.14 -13.28
CA LEU A 53 12.56 -15.37 -12.81
C LEU A 53 11.96 -16.11 -14.02
N ASP A 54 12.62 -17.18 -14.48
CA ASP A 54 12.21 -17.91 -15.70
C ASP A 54 10.93 -18.75 -15.52
N ASN A 55 10.86 -19.53 -14.44
CA ASN A 55 9.78 -20.50 -14.20
C ASN A 55 8.83 -19.98 -13.13
N VAL A 56 8.00 -19.01 -13.48
CA VAL A 56 7.03 -18.41 -12.55
C VAL A 56 5.79 -19.29 -12.45
N ASP A 57 5.46 -19.77 -11.24
CA ASP A 57 4.20 -20.45 -10.97
C ASP A 57 3.07 -19.43 -10.98
N CYS A 58 2.33 -19.34 -12.09
CA CYS A 58 1.35 -18.30 -12.32
C CYS A 58 0.00 -18.83 -12.80
N TYR A 59 -1.04 -18.10 -12.43
CA TYR A 59 -2.44 -18.45 -12.66
C TYR A 59 -3.23 -17.24 -13.17
N ASP A 60 -4.27 -17.50 -13.95
CA ASP A 60 -5.23 -16.51 -14.44
C ASP A 60 -6.52 -16.45 -13.59
N SER A 61 -6.66 -17.39 -12.63
CA SER A 61 -7.81 -17.48 -11.73
C SER A 61 -7.40 -18.13 -10.41
N THR A 62 -7.90 -17.59 -9.31
CA THR A 62 -7.70 -18.16 -7.97
C THR A 62 -8.36 -19.53 -7.79
N SER A 63 -9.40 -19.85 -8.56
CA SER A 63 -10.04 -21.18 -8.53
C SER A 63 -9.13 -22.32 -9.01
N LYS A 64 -8.02 -22.00 -9.68
CA LYS A 64 -7.00 -22.95 -10.14
C LYS A 64 -5.80 -23.01 -9.21
N MET A 65 -5.71 -22.11 -8.23
CA MET A 65 -4.57 -21.99 -7.32
C MET A 65 -4.74 -22.90 -6.11
N PRO A 66 -3.66 -23.57 -5.64
CA PRO A 66 -3.68 -24.22 -4.33
C PRO A 66 -3.85 -23.21 -3.19
N CYS A 67 -4.36 -23.68 -2.04
CA CYS A 67 -4.38 -22.87 -0.83
C CYS A 67 -2.98 -22.41 -0.45
N ALA A 68 -2.89 -21.20 0.07
CA ALA A 68 -1.65 -20.58 0.47
C ALA A 68 -1.49 -20.55 2.01
N ASP A 69 -0.25 -20.63 2.48
CA ASP A 69 0.06 -20.33 3.87
C ASP A 69 0.01 -18.81 4.11
N VAL A 70 0.54 -18.04 3.16
CA VAL A 70 0.58 -16.58 3.22
C VAL A 70 0.12 -15.98 1.89
N ILE A 71 -0.82 -15.05 1.96
CA ILE A 71 -1.30 -14.29 0.79
C ILE A 71 -0.84 -12.84 0.92
N LEU A 72 -0.04 -12.36 -0.02
CA LEU A 72 0.32 -10.94 -0.13
C LEU A 72 -0.67 -10.25 -1.07
N VAL A 73 -1.43 -9.30 -0.55
CA VAL A 73 -2.36 -8.49 -1.34
C VAL A 73 -1.68 -7.18 -1.72
N GLY A 74 -1.26 -7.09 -2.98
CA GLY A 74 -0.68 -5.91 -3.61
C GLY A 74 -1.63 -5.21 -4.59
N LEU A 75 -2.93 -5.55 -4.55
CA LEU A 75 -3.97 -4.83 -5.29
C LEU A 75 -4.11 -3.40 -4.76
N LYS A 76 -4.47 -2.46 -5.63
CA LYS A 76 -4.93 -1.16 -5.15
C LYS A 76 -6.25 -1.29 -4.40
N SER A 77 -6.42 -0.51 -3.35
CA SER A 77 -7.61 -0.55 -2.49
C SER A 77 -8.92 -0.23 -3.24
N THR A 78 -8.83 0.43 -4.38
CA THR A 78 -9.95 0.62 -5.33
C THR A 78 -10.58 -0.69 -5.84
N ASN A 79 -9.83 -1.79 -5.74
CA ASN A 79 -10.27 -3.13 -6.15
C ASN A 79 -10.67 -4.05 -4.97
N ASN A 80 -10.80 -3.51 -3.75
CA ASN A 80 -11.12 -4.32 -2.57
C ASN A 80 -12.47 -5.03 -2.63
N HIS A 81 -13.40 -4.53 -3.44
CA HIS A 81 -14.66 -5.20 -3.73
C HIS A 81 -14.48 -6.61 -4.34
N LEU A 82 -13.33 -6.90 -4.94
CA LEU A 82 -12.98 -8.21 -5.51
C LEU A 82 -12.38 -9.18 -4.48
N LEU A 83 -11.95 -8.70 -3.30
CA LEU A 83 -11.17 -9.53 -2.36
C LEU A 83 -11.94 -10.75 -1.89
N LYS A 84 -13.26 -10.65 -1.67
CA LYS A 84 -14.07 -11.80 -1.27
C LYS A 84 -13.97 -12.94 -2.27
N ASP A 85 -14.16 -12.66 -3.55
CA ASP A 85 -14.15 -13.66 -4.61
C ASP A 85 -12.74 -14.19 -4.91
N LEU A 86 -11.73 -13.31 -4.84
CA LEU A 86 -10.35 -13.67 -5.09
C LEU A 86 -9.75 -14.53 -3.97
N LEU A 87 -10.09 -14.26 -2.73
CA LEU A 87 -9.50 -14.95 -1.58
C LEU A 87 -10.23 -16.24 -1.20
N SER A 88 -11.55 -16.30 -1.37
CA SER A 88 -12.36 -17.46 -0.96
C SER A 88 -11.83 -18.81 -1.46
N PRO A 89 -11.34 -18.96 -2.71
CA PRO A 89 -10.84 -20.25 -3.20
C PRO A 89 -9.51 -20.70 -2.59
N ILE A 90 -8.72 -19.75 -2.06
CA ILE A 90 -7.31 -19.99 -1.67
C ILE A 90 -7.03 -19.80 -0.18
N VAL A 91 -8.01 -19.30 0.58
CA VAL A 91 -7.92 -19.18 2.04
C VAL A 91 -8.25 -20.52 2.68
N GLY A 92 -7.31 -21.05 3.45
CA GLY A 92 -7.48 -22.23 4.30
C GLY A 92 -7.49 -21.83 5.79
N SER A 93 -7.67 -22.82 6.68
CA SER A 93 -7.75 -22.61 8.14
C SER A 93 -6.49 -21.97 8.74
N ASN A 94 -5.36 -22.11 8.08
CA ASN A 94 -4.06 -21.61 8.53
C ASN A 94 -3.51 -20.49 7.66
N THR A 95 -4.30 -19.89 6.78
CA THR A 95 -3.83 -18.81 5.92
C THR A 95 -3.67 -17.51 6.68
N THR A 96 -2.58 -16.80 6.43
CA THR A 96 -2.38 -15.39 6.86
C THR A 96 -2.42 -14.49 5.63
N VAL A 97 -3.13 -13.38 5.72
CA VAL A 97 -3.16 -12.36 4.66
C VAL A 97 -2.34 -11.14 5.10
N VAL A 98 -1.41 -10.72 4.25
CA VAL A 98 -0.65 -9.48 4.42
C VAL A 98 -1.20 -8.45 3.43
N LEU A 99 -1.84 -7.39 3.93
CA LEU A 99 -2.36 -6.29 3.11
C LEU A 99 -1.28 -5.25 2.86
N ILE A 100 -0.68 -5.27 1.66
CA ILE A 100 0.34 -4.27 1.27
C ILE A 100 -0.36 -3.12 0.50
N GLN A 101 -1.34 -2.53 1.14
CA GLN A 101 -2.19 -1.48 0.57
C GLN A 101 -2.06 -0.21 1.41
N ASN A 102 -2.31 0.95 0.79
CA ASN A 102 -2.36 2.23 1.48
C ASN A 102 -3.77 2.51 2.01
N GLY A 103 -3.85 3.15 3.18
CA GLY A 103 -5.10 3.58 3.77
C GLY A 103 -5.35 3.02 5.17
N ILE A 104 -6.48 3.38 5.72
CA ILE A 104 -6.96 3.03 7.07
C ILE A 104 -8.26 2.25 6.95
N GLY A 105 -8.47 1.24 7.80
CA GLY A 105 -9.69 0.44 7.85
C GLY A 105 -9.71 -0.76 6.90
N LEU A 106 -8.59 -1.07 6.27
CA LEU A 106 -8.46 -2.18 5.31
C LEU A 106 -8.55 -3.54 6.00
N GLU A 107 -7.88 -3.68 7.13
CA GLU A 107 -7.81 -4.89 7.92
C GLU A 107 -9.16 -5.22 8.56
N GLU A 108 -9.85 -4.20 9.06
CA GLU A 108 -11.19 -4.31 9.62
C GLU A 108 -12.20 -4.79 8.57
N ASP A 109 -12.16 -4.22 7.38
CA ASP A 109 -13.06 -4.61 6.29
C ASP A 109 -12.76 -6.04 5.84
N LEU A 110 -11.49 -6.43 5.75
CA LEU A 110 -11.12 -7.82 5.42
C LEU A 110 -11.54 -8.79 6.53
N GLN A 111 -11.38 -8.41 7.81
CA GLN A 111 -11.80 -9.23 8.93
C GLN A 111 -13.32 -9.44 8.97
N GLN A 112 -14.12 -8.46 8.54
CA GLN A 112 -15.56 -8.62 8.38
C GLN A 112 -15.94 -9.60 7.26
N LEU A 113 -15.17 -9.61 6.17
CA LEU A 113 -15.38 -10.55 5.06
C LEU A 113 -14.95 -11.98 5.42
N PHE A 114 -13.90 -12.12 6.23
CA PHE A 114 -13.32 -13.40 6.65
C PHE A 114 -13.10 -13.42 8.17
N PRO A 115 -14.15 -13.67 8.96
CA PRO A 115 -14.05 -13.75 10.43
C PRO A 115 -13.02 -14.81 10.85
N GLY A 116 -12.09 -14.42 11.75
CA GLY A 116 -11.05 -15.31 12.25
C GLY A 116 -9.81 -15.49 11.35
N LEU A 117 -9.76 -14.82 10.19
CA LEU A 117 -8.57 -14.80 9.36
C LEU A 117 -7.42 -14.06 10.05
N ALA A 118 -6.22 -14.64 10.01
CA ALA A 118 -5.00 -13.98 10.45
C ALA A 118 -4.60 -12.88 9.46
N ILE A 119 -4.45 -11.64 9.93
CA ILE A 119 -4.20 -10.47 9.09
C ILE A 119 -2.99 -9.68 9.61
N ILE A 120 -2.14 -9.27 8.68
CA ILE A 120 -0.98 -8.41 8.90
C ILE A 120 -1.09 -7.19 7.98
N ALA A 121 -0.83 -6.02 8.52
CA ALA A 121 -0.66 -4.80 7.72
C ALA A 121 0.76 -4.73 7.16
N GLY A 122 0.91 -4.56 5.86
CA GLY A 122 2.17 -4.31 5.18
C GLY A 122 2.28 -2.85 4.73
N LEU A 123 3.20 -2.10 5.31
CA LEU A 123 3.42 -0.69 5.00
C LEU A 123 4.68 -0.54 4.17
N ALA A 124 4.53 -0.61 2.86
CA ALA A 124 5.64 -0.50 1.93
C ALA A 124 6.15 0.94 1.78
N PHE A 125 7.46 1.11 1.79
CA PHE A 125 8.17 2.35 1.45
C PHE A 125 9.06 2.04 0.24
N ILE A 126 8.53 2.28 -0.94
CA ILE A 126 9.15 1.85 -2.19
C ILE A 126 8.76 2.78 -3.34
N CYS A 127 9.72 3.09 -4.19
CA CYS A 127 9.47 3.67 -5.51
C CYS A 127 9.57 2.54 -6.55
N SER A 128 8.44 2.03 -6.97
CA SER A 128 8.36 0.95 -7.94
C SER A 128 7.21 1.18 -8.91
N SER A 129 7.41 0.78 -10.16
CA SER A 129 6.40 0.84 -11.20
C SER A 129 6.44 -0.41 -12.08
N LYS A 130 5.28 -0.79 -12.61
CA LYS A 130 5.19 -1.79 -13.66
C LYS A 130 5.36 -1.08 -15.01
N ILE A 131 6.44 -1.37 -15.71
CA ILE A 131 6.84 -0.69 -16.94
C ILE A 131 6.48 -1.46 -18.21
N GLY A 132 6.02 -2.70 -18.05
CA GLY A 132 5.59 -3.56 -19.15
C GLY A 132 4.98 -4.86 -18.66
N PRO A 133 4.49 -5.73 -19.55
CA PRO A 133 4.05 -7.07 -19.18
C PRO A 133 5.18 -7.83 -18.49
N GLY A 134 4.94 -8.35 -17.27
CA GLY A 134 5.93 -9.08 -16.49
C GLY A 134 7.20 -8.29 -16.16
N HIS A 135 7.19 -6.95 -16.25
CA HIS A 135 8.39 -6.14 -16.07
C HIS A 135 8.16 -5.05 -15.01
N ILE A 136 8.93 -5.12 -13.93
CA ILE A 136 8.85 -4.22 -12.77
C ILE A 136 10.16 -3.45 -12.65
N SER A 137 10.05 -2.14 -12.49
CA SER A 137 11.18 -1.24 -12.20
C SER A 137 11.10 -0.78 -10.74
N HIS A 138 12.09 -1.15 -9.94
CA HIS A 138 12.31 -0.69 -8.58
C HIS A 138 13.43 0.34 -8.56
N GLN A 139 13.09 1.58 -8.25
CA GLN A 139 13.99 2.74 -8.39
C GLN A 139 14.67 3.12 -7.09
N CYS A 140 13.98 3.03 -5.95
CA CYS A 140 14.57 3.37 -4.64
C CYS A 140 13.74 2.84 -3.47
N TYR A 141 14.35 2.77 -2.30
CA TYR A 141 13.83 2.24 -1.02
C TYR A 141 13.61 0.72 -1.08
N GLY A 142 12.37 0.23 -0.90
CA GLY A 142 12.04 -1.20 -0.95
C GLY A 142 11.79 -1.83 0.42
N SER A 143 11.83 -1.04 1.51
CA SER A 143 11.51 -1.52 2.85
C SER A 143 10.01 -1.72 3.06
N ILE A 144 9.67 -2.62 3.98
CA ILE A 144 8.31 -2.85 4.43
C ILE A 144 8.25 -2.94 5.96
N ASN A 145 7.36 -2.18 6.57
CA ASN A 145 7.01 -2.38 7.97
C ASN A 145 5.80 -3.30 8.07
N LEU A 146 5.83 -4.25 9.01
CA LEU A 146 4.73 -5.17 9.27
C LEU A 146 4.09 -4.83 10.61
N GLY A 147 2.78 -4.58 10.60
CA GLY A 147 1.96 -4.37 11.79
C GLY A 147 1.06 -5.58 12.02
N ASN A 148 1.15 -6.21 13.20
CA ASN A 148 0.30 -7.35 13.53
C ASN A 148 -1.11 -6.87 13.87
N TYR A 149 -2.11 -7.22 13.05
CA TYR A 149 -3.52 -6.92 13.32
C TYR A 149 -4.21 -8.07 14.07
N SER A 150 -4.10 -9.31 13.59
CA SER A 150 -4.76 -10.48 14.20
C SER A 150 -4.03 -11.79 13.94
N CYS A 151 -2.74 -11.75 13.58
CA CYS A 151 -1.94 -12.94 13.32
C CYS A 151 -1.35 -13.51 14.63
N PRO A 152 -1.30 -14.83 14.83
CA PRO A 152 -0.52 -15.43 15.92
C PRO A 152 0.95 -15.00 15.87
N ASP A 153 1.54 -14.71 17.04
CA ASP A 153 2.87 -14.07 17.11
C ASP A 153 3.99 -14.93 16.51
N ASP A 154 3.99 -16.24 16.72
CA ASP A 154 4.96 -17.18 16.15
C ASP A 154 4.93 -17.13 14.60
N ARG A 155 3.74 -17.13 14.05
CA ARG A 155 3.53 -17.05 12.61
C ARG A 155 3.89 -15.68 12.02
N PHE A 156 3.60 -14.62 12.75
CA PHE A 156 4.01 -13.26 12.39
C PHE A 156 5.53 -13.17 12.29
N GLN A 157 6.26 -13.70 13.29
CA GLN A 157 7.72 -13.71 13.31
C GLN A 157 8.32 -14.55 12.17
N ASP A 158 7.71 -15.67 11.83
CA ASP A 158 8.13 -16.50 10.70
C ASP A 158 7.98 -15.75 9.37
N ILE A 159 6.88 -15.01 9.17
CA ILE A 159 6.65 -14.19 7.96
C ILE A 159 7.65 -13.04 7.91
N LEU A 160 7.88 -12.34 9.03
CA LEU A 160 8.87 -11.27 9.12
C LEU A 160 10.26 -11.78 8.75
N LYS A 161 10.64 -12.94 9.30
CA LYS A 161 11.92 -13.58 9.00
C LYS A 161 12.02 -13.98 7.52
N ASP A 162 10.99 -14.55 6.93
CA ASP A 162 10.97 -14.91 5.50
C ASP A 162 11.21 -13.69 4.59
N MET A 163 10.61 -12.54 4.94
CA MET A 163 10.86 -11.27 4.24
C MET A 163 12.32 -10.81 4.37
N GLN A 164 12.88 -10.88 5.59
CA GLN A 164 14.27 -10.50 5.85
C GLN A 164 15.26 -11.44 5.13
N ASP A 165 15.04 -12.74 5.18
CA ASP A 165 15.83 -13.76 4.47
C ASP A 165 15.79 -13.55 2.94
N ALA A 166 14.70 -12.96 2.42
CA ALA A 166 14.57 -12.58 1.01
C ALA A 166 15.28 -11.25 0.65
N GLY A 167 16.08 -10.69 1.57
CA GLY A 167 16.79 -9.44 1.37
C GLY A 167 15.88 -8.21 1.36
N ILE A 168 14.67 -8.32 1.90
CA ILE A 168 13.77 -7.19 2.10
C ILE A 168 14.04 -6.58 3.47
N THR A 169 14.30 -5.29 3.54
CA THR A 169 14.38 -4.56 4.81
C THR A 169 12.99 -4.53 5.44
N ALA A 170 12.71 -5.48 6.33
CA ALA A 170 11.43 -5.63 7.00
C ALA A 170 11.58 -5.43 8.51
N ALA A 171 10.64 -4.73 9.15
CA ALA A 171 10.60 -4.49 10.58
C ALA A 171 9.17 -4.62 11.12
N GLU A 172 9.07 -5.11 12.37
CA GLU A 172 7.83 -5.08 13.13
C GLU A 172 7.55 -3.68 13.66
N VAL A 173 6.29 -3.27 13.60
CA VAL A 173 5.82 -1.97 14.12
C VAL A 173 4.43 -2.12 14.78
N PRO A 174 4.07 -1.26 15.76
CA PRO A 174 2.70 -1.21 16.26
C PRO A 174 1.71 -0.88 15.12
N TYR A 175 0.71 -1.74 14.93
CA TYR A 175 -0.23 -1.67 13.79
C TYR A 175 -0.91 -0.30 13.65
N ASP A 176 -1.63 0.12 14.70
CA ASP A 176 -2.40 1.37 14.67
C ASP A 176 -1.52 2.58 14.41
N GLU A 177 -0.42 2.68 15.14
CA GLU A 177 0.54 3.78 15.01
C GLU A 177 1.12 3.85 13.59
N ALA A 178 1.48 2.70 13.02
CA ALA A 178 2.11 2.66 11.70
C ALA A 178 1.18 3.08 10.57
N ARG A 179 -0.10 2.68 10.62
CA ARG A 179 -1.12 3.10 9.63
C ARG A 179 -1.31 4.61 9.66
N TRP A 180 -1.48 5.18 10.86
CA TRP A 180 -1.66 6.62 11.01
C TRP A 180 -0.39 7.41 10.70
N LYS A 181 0.80 6.96 11.10
CA LYS A 181 2.08 7.57 10.69
C LYS A 181 2.22 7.67 9.17
N LYS A 182 1.85 6.62 8.47
CA LYS A 182 1.86 6.65 6.99
C LYS A 182 0.81 7.61 6.43
N ALA A 183 -0.36 7.71 7.04
CA ALA A 183 -1.41 8.63 6.65
C ALA A 183 -1.01 10.10 6.81
N VAL A 184 -0.20 10.46 7.84
CA VAL A 184 0.31 11.82 8.06
C VAL A 184 1.03 12.36 6.81
N TRP A 185 1.81 11.52 6.13
CA TRP A 185 2.46 11.93 4.88
C TRP A 185 1.53 11.74 3.68
N ASN A 186 0.87 10.58 3.59
CA ASN A 186 0.12 10.20 2.40
C ASN A 186 -1.07 11.12 2.11
N MET A 187 -1.88 11.45 3.11
CA MET A 187 -3.10 12.23 2.88
C MET A 187 -2.78 13.63 2.33
N PRO A 188 -1.91 14.45 2.96
CA PRO A 188 -1.58 15.76 2.42
C PRO A 188 -0.90 15.71 1.05
N PHE A 189 0.18 14.94 0.92
CA PHE A 189 0.97 14.98 -0.31
C PHE A 189 0.28 14.32 -1.50
N ASN A 190 -0.38 13.17 -1.32
CA ASN A 190 -1.14 12.55 -2.42
C ASN A 190 -2.23 13.48 -2.95
N GLY A 191 -3.03 14.07 -2.06
CA GLY A 191 -4.14 14.92 -2.48
C GLY A 191 -3.68 16.24 -3.07
N MET A 192 -2.79 16.96 -2.38
CA MET A 192 -2.34 18.28 -2.83
C MET A 192 -1.55 18.22 -4.14
N THR A 193 -0.79 17.15 -4.39
CA THR A 193 -0.10 16.99 -5.69
C THR A 193 -1.08 16.76 -6.83
N VAL A 194 -2.21 16.11 -6.58
CA VAL A 194 -3.31 15.96 -7.55
C VAL A 194 -4.06 17.28 -7.72
N ALA A 195 -4.56 17.87 -6.63
CA ALA A 195 -5.39 19.06 -6.65
C ALA A 195 -4.71 20.26 -7.33
N LEU A 196 -3.42 20.43 -7.11
CA LEU A 196 -2.61 21.49 -7.72
C LEU A 196 -1.81 21.04 -8.94
N ASN A 197 -1.96 19.79 -9.37
CA ASN A 197 -1.25 19.18 -10.50
C ASN A 197 0.25 19.46 -10.46
N THR A 198 0.93 19.10 -9.37
CA THR A 198 2.32 19.47 -9.08
C THR A 198 3.09 18.34 -8.37
N SER A 199 4.35 18.58 -8.02
CA SER A 199 5.22 17.66 -7.27
C SER A 199 5.45 18.12 -5.83
N THR A 200 5.98 17.24 -4.98
CA THR A 200 6.18 17.51 -3.55
C THR A 200 7.12 18.69 -3.28
N ASP A 201 8.21 18.82 -4.03
CA ASP A 201 9.17 19.91 -3.93
C ASP A 201 8.54 21.29 -4.18
N LYS A 202 7.67 21.39 -5.19
CA LYS A 202 6.95 22.65 -5.50
C LYS A 202 5.94 23.01 -4.42
N LEU A 203 5.27 22.02 -3.83
CA LEU A 203 4.37 22.23 -2.70
C LEU A 203 5.12 22.80 -1.49
N LEU A 204 6.27 22.24 -1.15
CA LEU A 204 7.08 22.70 -0.02
C LEU A 204 7.87 23.98 -0.32
N GLY A 205 8.19 24.24 -1.57
CA GLY A 205 8.85 25.48 -2.01
C GLY A 205 7.98 26.73 -1.92
N ASN A 206 6.66 26.58 -1.81
CA ASN A 206 5.74 27.71 -1.63
C ASN A 206 5.30 27.83 -0.17
N PRO A 207 5.50 29.00 0.51
CA PRO A 207 5.17 29.15 1.93
C PRO A 207 3.71 28.89 2.29
N SER A 208 2.77 29.20 1.40
CA SER A 208 1.33 29.00 1.65
C SER A 208 0.94 27.53 1.60
N THR A 209 1.41 26.78 0.57
CA THR A 209 1.13 25.35 0.46
C THR A 209 1.93 24.54 1.48
N ARG A 210 3.16 24.93 1.82
CA ARG A 210 3.93 24.33 2.91
C ARG A 210 3.17 24.40 4.24
N ARG A 211 2.63 25.57 4.59
CA ARG A 211 1.82 25.74 5.79
C ARG A 211 0.56 24.88 5.74
N LEU A 212 -0.15 24.86 4.60
CA LEU A 212 -1.36 24.06 4.44
C LEU A 212 -1.07 22.56 4.58
N ILE A 213 0.02 22.05 4.00
CA ILE A 213 0.48 20.66 4.17
C ILE A 213 0.70 20.33 5.65
N TYR A 214 1.42 21.22 6.37
CA TYR A 214 1.65 21.05 7.81
C TYR A 214 0.34 21.01 8.60
N GLU A 215 -0.58 21.93 8.33
CA GLU A 215 -1.89 21.98 8.98
C GLU A 215 -2.73 20.72 8.68
N GLN A 216 -2.66 20.17 7.47
CA GLN A 216 -3.30 18.90 7.11
C GLN A 216 -2.64 17.71 7.84
N MET A 217 -1.31 17.69 7.97
CA MET A 217 -0.61 16.67 8.79
C MET A 217 -1.08 16.72 10.24
N MET A 218 -1.24 17.92 10.80
CA MET A 218 -1.74 18.10 12.17
C MET A 218 -3.20 17.66 12.32
N GLU A 219 -4.05 17.79 11.29
CA GLU A 219 -5.40 17.20 11.33
C GLU A 219 -5.33 15.67 11.43
N VAL A 220 -4.44 15.01 10.67
CA VAL A 220 -4.25 13.53 10.76
C VAL A 220 -3.74 13.14 12.13
N ILE A 221 -2.74 13.83 12.66
CA ILE A 221 -2.17 13.55 14.00
C ILE A 221 -3.23 13.72 15.09
N ASN A 222 -3.96 14.82 15.08
CA ASN A 222 -4.99 15.09 16.08
C ASN A 222 -6.16 14.09 15.98
N ALA A 223 -6.54 13.67 14.77
CA ALA A 223 -7.52 12.61 14.56
C ALA A 223 -7.04 11.29 15.14
N ALA A 224 -5.80 10.89 14.87
CA ALA A 224 -5.20 9.68 15.42
C ALA A 224 -5.17 9.70 16.95
N GLN A 225 -4.77 10.83 17.55
CA GLN A 225 -4.79 11.01 19.02
C GLN A 225 -6.20 10.91 19.60
N ALA A 226 -7.20 11.52 18.95
CA ALA A 226 -8.60 11.45 19.36
C ALA A 226 -9.14 9.99 19.33
N LEU A 227 -8.63 9.18 18.42
CA LEU A 227 -8.90 7.74 18.31
C LEU A 227 -8.07 6.88 19.28
N GLY A 228 -7.21 7.49 20.10
CA GLY A 228 -6.40 6.79 21.10
C GLY A 228 -5.06 6.24 20.57
N VAL A 229 -4.69 6.54 19.33
CA VAL A 229 -3.39 6.15 18.77
C VAL A 229 -2.27 6.91 19.48
N LYS A 230 -1.25 6.18 19.92
CA LYS A 230 -0.09 6.72 20.63
C LYS A 230 1.08 6.94 19.67
N GLY A 231 2.13 7.66 20.14
CA GLY A 231 3.39 7.81 19.39
C GLY A 231 3.34 8.77 18.19
N LEU A 232 2.33 9.64 18.13
CA LEU A 232 2.16 10.69 17.13
C LEU A 232 2.00 12.05 17.81
N ASP A 233 2.84 13.01 17.43
CA ASP A 233 2.76 14.41 17.86
C ASP A 233 3.29 15.34 16.76
N SER A 234 3.37 16.64 17.02
CA SER A 234 3.83 17.64 16.05
C SER A 234 5.25 17.41 15.56
N SER A 235 6.13 16.80 16.39
CA SER A 235 7.51 16.49 15.97
C SER A 235 7.54 15.50 14.81
N PHE A 236 6.54 14.64 14.70
CA PHE A 236 6.41 13.74 13.56
C PHE A 236 6.05 14.49 12.26
N ALA A 237 5.20 15.53 12.34
CA ALA A 237 4.92 16.38 11.16
C ALA A 237 6.18 17.12 10.72
N ASP A 238 6.93 17.71 11.68
CA ASP A 238 8.20 18.39 11.40
C ASP A 238 9.18 17.45 10.69
N LYS A 239 9.35 16.22 11.21
CA LYS A 239 10.19 15.19 10.60
C LYS A 239 9.75 14.82 9.18
N MET A 240 8.45 14.73 8.92
CA MET A 240 7.94 14.43 7.57
C MET A 240 8.21 15.56 6.58
N ILE A 241 8.11 16.80 7.02
CA ILE A 241 8.48 17.97 6.21
C ILE A 241 9.99 17.97 5.90
N GLU A 242 10.85 17.83 6.92
CA GLU A 242 12.30 17.77 6.74
C GLU A 242 12.73 16.63 5.80
N MET A 243 12.17 15.43 6.00
CA MET A 243 12.42 14.29 5.13
C MET A 243 12.04 14.58 3.68
N THR A 244 10.89 15.24 3.47
CA THR A 244 10.40 15.54 2.12
C THR A 244 11.20 16.66 1.45
N ASP A 245 11.68 17.66 2.21
CA ASP A 245 12.61 18.69 1.72
C ASP A 245 13.93 18.09 1.20
N ALA A 246 14.39 17.01 1.82
CA ALA A 246 15.63 16.31 1.43
C ALA A 246 15.43 15.35 0.23
N MET A 247 14.18 15.08 -0.18
CA MET A 247 13.89 14.18 -1.31
C MET A 247 14.15 14.88 -2.65
N VAL A 248 14.49 14.07 -3.66
CA VAL A 248 14.37 14.52 -5.06
C VAL A 248 12.90 14.82 -5.39
N PRO A 249 12.60 15.68 -6.40
CA PRO A 249 11.23 15.94 -6.83
C PRO A 249 10.45 14.64 -7.03
N TYR A 250 9.34 14.49 -6.32
CA TYR A 250 8.60 13.23 -6.27
C TYR A 250 7.12 13.42 -6.59
N SER A 251 6.58 12.48 -7.37
CA SER A 251 5.16 12.35 -7.64
C SER A 251 4.62 11.13 -6.90
N PRO A 252 3.77 11.32 -5.87
CA PRO A 252 3.18 10.22 -5.11
C PRO A 252 2.30 9.30 -5.96
N SER A 253 2.00 8.10 -5.45
CA SER A 253 1.27 7.07 -6.20
C SER A 253 -0.09 7.53 -6.71
N MET A 254 -0.84 8.34 -5.93
CA MET A 254 -2.13 8.89 -6.36
C MET A 254 -1.97 9.93 -7.49
N LYS A 255 -0.88 10.72 -7.47
CA LYS A 255 -0.56 11.63 -8.59
C LYS A 255 -0.29 10.84 -9.87
N LEU A 256 0.44 9.72 -9.78
CA LEU A 256 0.66 8.83 -10.92
C LEU A 256 -0.64 8.18 -11.41
N ASP A 257 -1.59 7.92 -10.53
CA ASP A 257 -2.92 7.42 -10.93
C ASP A 257 -3.71 8.49 -11.67
N PHE A 258 -3.72 9.71 -11.14
CA PHE A 258 -4.35 10.87 -11.79
C PHE A 258 -3.77 11.12 -13.19
N ASP A 259 -2.45 11.17 -13.32
CA ASP A 259 -1.76 11.41 -14.60
C ASP A 259 -2.08 10.34 -15.65
N ASN A 260 -2.38 9.12 -15.21
CA ASN A 260 -2.76 8.01 -16.08
C ASN A 260 -4.28 7.78 -16.16
N HIS A 261 -5.10 8.71 -15.65
CA HIS A 261 -6.57 8.63 -15.62
C HIS A 261 -7.08 7.32 -15.00
N ARG A 262 -6.42 6.85 -13.95
CA ARG A 262 -6.82 5.65 -13.18
C ARG A 262 -7.62 6.06 -11.95
N PRO A 263 -8.47 5.17 -11.40
CA PRO A 263 -9.14 5.40 -10.13
C PRO A 263 -8.13 5.66 -9.00
N MET A 264 -8.39 6.71 -8.21
CA MET A 264 -7.59 7.09 -7.05
C MET A 264 -8.10 6.38 -5.78
N GLU A 265 -7.19 6.10 -4.84
CA GLU A 265 -7.50 5.40 -3.57
C GLU A 265 -8.21 6.31 -2.53
N ILE A 266 -9.13 7.17 -2.97
CA ILE A 266 -9.84 8.15 -2.12
C ILE A 266 -10.56 7.47 -0.94
N PRO A 267 -11.27 6.34 -1.10
CA PRO A 267 -12.04 5.75 -0.01
C PRO A 267 -11.22 5.45 1.24
N TYR A 268 -10.08 4.80 1.10
CA TYR A 268 -9.26 4.37 2.23
C TYR A 268 -8.19 5.38 2.66
N LEU A 269 -7.84 6.32 1.79
CA LEU A 269 -6.90 7.40 2.15
C LEU A 269 -7.60 8.63 2.74
N TYR A 270 -8.89 8.87 2.42
CA TYR A 270 -9.62 10.07 2.87
C TYR A 270 -10.95 9.73 3.53
N SER A 271 -11.89 9.11 2.81
CA SER A 271 -13.26 8.92 3.31
C SER A 271 -13.30 8.14 4.62
N ARG A 272 -12.56 7.03 4.70
CA ARG A 272 -12.53 6.17 5.88
C ARG A 272 -11.89 6.86 7.08
N PRO A 273 -10.64 7.40 7.05
CA PRO A 273 -10.06 8.08 8.20
C PRO A 273 -10.86 9.32 8.65
N ILE A 274 -11.43 10.09 7.73
CA ILE A 274 -12.31 11.22 8.07
C ILE A 274 -13.57 10.72 8.79
N SER A 275 -14.17 9.64 8.31
CA SER A 275 -15.34 9.03 8.96
C SER A 275 -15.02 8.49 10.36
N GLU A 276 -13.87 7.83 10.54
CA GLU A 276 -13.45 7.32 11.85
C GLU A 276 -13.20 8.48 12.84
N ALA A 277 -12.54 9.55 12.41
CA ALA A 277 -12.33 10.73 13.23
C ALA A 277 -13.66 11.38 13.68
N ARG A 278 -14.64 11.46 12.79
CA ARG A 278 -15.98 12.00 13.11
C ARG A 278 -16.71 11.19 14.18
N LYS A 279 -16.53 9.88 14.26
CA LYS A 279 -17.15 9.03 15.31
C LYS A 279 -16.70 9.40 16.71
N VAL A 280 -15.50 9.98 16.85
CA VAL A 280 -14.94 10.46 18.12
C VAL A 280 -15.03 11.98 18.27
N GLY A 281 -15.82 12.65 17.43
CA GLY A 281 -16.09 14.08 17.52
C GLY A 281 -14.99 14.97 16.97
N PHE A 282 -14.05 14.43 16.19
CA PHE A 282 -13.00 15.24 15.56
C PHE A 282 -13.30 15.44 14.06
N ASP A 283 -13.31 16.70 13.61
CA ASP A 283 -13.53 17.04 12.20
C ASP A 283 -12.21 17.38 11.51
N MET A 284 -11.89 16.63 10.45
CA MET A 284 -10.72 16.84 9.59
C MET A 284 -11.10 17.77 8.44
N SER A 285 -11.43 19.04 8.72
CA SER A 285 -12.09 19.95 7.79
C SER A 285 -11.30 20.26 6.51
N LYS A 286 -9.97 20.43 6.61
CA LYS A 286 -9.10 20.69 5.44
C LYS A 286 -8.96 19.46 4.56
N LEU A 287 -8.87 18.28 5.17
CA LEU A 287 -8.78 17.01 4.44
C LEU A 287 -10.12 16.57 3.87
N ALA A 288 -11.24 16.91 4.52
CA ALA A 288 -12.58 16.70 3.97
C ALA A 288 -12.85 17.60 2.75
N MET A 289 -12.36 18.86 2.78
CA MET A 289 -12.40 19.74 1.61
C MET A 289 -11.57 19.15 0.47
N LEU A 290 -10.33 18.72 0.76
CA LEU A 290 -9.46 18.10 -0.24
C LEU A 290 -10.07 16.80 -0.82
N GLU A 291 -10.71 15.97 0.01
CA GLU A 291 -11.46 14.78 -0.45
C GLU A 291 -12.51 15.14 -1.49
N ALA A 292 -13.33 16.19 -1.22
CA ALA A 292 -14.36 16.63 -2.15
C ALA A 292 -13.77 17.11 -3.50
N GLU A 293 -12.66 17.83 -3.46
CA GLU A 293 -11.92 18.25 -4.67
C GLU A 293 -11.40 17.06 -5.46
N LEU A 294 -10.80 16.08 -4.78
CA LEU A 294 -10.29 14.86 -5.42
C LEU A 294 -11.40 14.04 -6.07
N GLN A 295 -12.55 13.94 -5.41
CA GLN A 295 -13.71 13.24 -5.96
C GLN A 295 -14.22 13.94 -7.23
N PHE A 296 -14.34 15.27 -7.22
CA PHE A 296 -14.71 16.05 -8.40
C PHE A 296 -13.72 15.87 -9.55
N ILE A 297 -12.42 15.94 -9.24
CA ILE A 297 -11.35 15.73 -10.22
C ILE A 297 -11.46 14.32 -10.83
N GLN A 298 -11.59 13.29 -10.01
CA GLN A 298 -11.71 11.91 -10.47
C GLN A 298 -12.94 11.71 -11.37
N ASP A 299 -14.09 12.23 -10.96
CA ASP A 299 -15.33 12.15 -11.72
C ASP A 299 -15.23 12.81 -13.10
N SER A 300 -14.38 13.82 -13.25
CA SER A 300 -14.19 14.53 -14.52
C SER A 300 -13.55 13.68 -15.62
N TYR A 301 -12.82 12.62 -15.28
CA TYR A 301 -12.16 11.76 -16.27
C TYR A 301 -12.63 10.29 -16.26
N LEU A 302 -13.24 9.79 -15.17
CA LEU A 302 -13.77 8.42 -15.14
C LEU A 302 -15.18 8.29 -15.74
N LYS A 303 -15.98 9.36 -15.72
CA LYS A 303 -17.38 9.37 -16.23
C LYS A 303 -17.51 9.67 -17.73
N LYS A 304 -16.42 9.57 -18.49
CA LYS A 304 -16.45 9.79 -19.95
C LYS A 304 -16.66 8.50 -20.72
#